data_65b2cf2825b04d9c3b41bc6177fd4c63
#
_entry.id   65b2cf2825b04d9c3b41bc6177fd4c63
#
_cell.length_a   1.000
_cell.length_b   1.000
_cell.length_c   1.000
_cell.angle_alpha   90.00
_cell.angle_beta   90.00
_cell.angle_gamma   90.00
#
_symmetry.space_group_name_H-M   'P 1'
#
loop_
_entity.id
_entity.type
_entity.pdbx_description
1 polymer ?
#
loop_
_entity_poly.entity_id
_entity_poly.type
_entity_poly.pdbx_seq_one_letter_code
_entity_poly.pdbx_strand_id
1 'polypeptide(L)'
;NHGPRTSQGFRAGPNNIFFGAMDAVRDRPGYSLYVETDCVPVRPDWLGQINRHLQGAEPAWVTGSIYRGPDALGPREKRHINGNAVYATHDPAFQHFVDTVWRPRLAELVVQHPELPFDCVIEALYELADGRLATDNPDWELMRHASHKFRYSALIPNLAGSECSLHDL
;
A
#
# COMPACT_ATOMS: atom_id res chain seq x y z
N ASN A 1 18.20 -1.17 8.43
CA ASN A 1 19.04 -1.91 7.48
C ASN A 1 19.24 -1.07 6.21
N HIS A 2 20.26 -0.19 6.26
CA HIS A 2 20.69 0.53 5.07
C HIS A 2 21.57 -0.42 4.25
N GLY A 3 20.95 -1.29 3.47
CA GLY A 3 21.67 -2.08 2.48
C GLY A 3 22.40 -1.16 1.48
N PRO A 4 23.44 -1.63 0.81
CA PRO A 4 24.15 -0.85 -0.18
C PRO A 4 23.17 -0.36 -1.24
N ARG A 5 23.38 0.85 -1.77
CA ARG A 5 22.63 1.40 -2.90
C ARG A 5 22.73 0.40 -4.05
N THR A 6 21.71 -0.38 -4.25
CA THR A 6 21.60 -1.34 -5.33
C THR A 6 20.92 -0.68 -6.53
N SER A 7 21.01 -1.31 -7.69
CA SER A 7 20.25 -0.88 -8.88
C SER A 7 18.72 -0.85 -8.66
N GLN A 8 18.22 -1.40 -7.54
CA GLN A 8 16.82 -1.42 -7.16
C GLN A 8 16.41 -0.28 -6.22
N GLY A 9 17.31 0.66 -5.88
CA GLY A 9 17.04 1.84 -5.09
C GLY A 9 17.26 1.68 -3.58
N PHE A 10 17.14 2.80 -2.87
CA PHE A 10 17.37 2.92 -1.43
C PHE A 10 16.36 2.12 -0.59
N ARG A 11 15.13 1.99 -1.06
CA ARG A 11 14.04 1.24 -0.40
C ARG A 11 13.94 -0.20 -0.87
N ALA A 12 14.93 -0.73 -1.57
CA ALA A 12 14.92 -2.10 -2.08
C ALA A 12 14.63 -3.15 -0.99
N GLY A 13 15.18 -2.99 0.22
CA GLY A 13 14.91 -3.90 1.33
C GLY A 13 13.43 -3.97 1.70
N PRO A 14 12.78 -2.88 2.13
CA PRO A 14 11.34 -2.82 2.40
C PRO A 14 10.48 -3.27 1.22
N ASN A 15 10.77 -2.83 0.01
CA ASN A 15 10.01 -3.22 -1.18
C ASN A 15 10.07 -4.73 -1.44
N ASN A 16 11.26 -5.35 -1.32
CA ASN A 16 11.43 -6.79 -1.48
C ASN A 16 10.76 -7.59 -0.36
N ILE A 17 10.80 -7.09 0.88
CA ILE A 17 10.12 -7.73 2.02
C ILE A 17 8.61 -7.73 1.78
N PHE A 18 8.04 -6.61 1.35
CA PHE A 18 6.61 -6.53 1.05
C PHE A 18 6.19 -7.54 -0.01
N PHE A 19 6.80 -7.52 -1.19
CA PHE A 19 6.42 -8.43 -2.27
C PHE A 19 6.73 -9.90 -1.92
N GLY A 20 7.82 -10.17 -1.20
CA GLY A 20 8.12 -11.50 -0.69
C GLY A 20 7.08 -12.01 0.30
N ALA A 21 6.55 -11.13 1.16
CA ALA A 21 5.44 -11.46 2.06
C ALA A 21 4.14 -11.74 1.27
N MET A 22 3.82 -10.92 0.25
CA MET A 22 2.66 -11.17 -0.63
C MET A 22 2.76 -12.53 -1.32
N ASP A 23 3.93 -12.86 -1.85
CA ASP A 23 4.18 -14.17 -2.50
C ASP A 23 4.02 -15.33 -1.51
N ALA A 24 4.51 -15.18 -0.28
CA ALA A 24 4.45 -16.23 0.76
C ALA A 24 3.02 -16.54 1.25
N VAL A 25 2.09 -15.59 1.09
CA VAL A 25 0.69 -15.76 1.53
C VAL A 25 -0.29 -15.92 0.37
N ARG A 26 0.19 -15.97 -0.86
CA ARG A 26 -0.62 -16.00 -2.09
C ARG A 26 -1.69 -17.09 -2.08
N ASP A 27 -1.33 -18.30 -1.62
CA ASP A 27 -2.21 -19.46 -1.59
C ASP A 27 -3.02 -19.59 -0.28
N ARG A 28 -2.93 -18.60 0.60
CA ARG A 28 -3.69 -18.59 1.84
C ARG A 28 -5.10 -18.04 1.60
N PRO A 29 -6.15 -18.67 2.15
CA PRO A 29 -7.50 -18.15 2.02
C PRO A 29 -7.69 -16.87 2.83
N GLY A 30 -8.50 -15.95 2.32
CA GLY A 30 -8.89 -14.73 3.01
C GLY A 30 -7.92 -13.55 2.80
N TYR A 31 -8.12 -12.54 3.60
CA TYR A 31 -7.31 -11.32 3.59
C TYR A 31 -6.03 -11.49 4.42
N SER A 32 -4.97 -10.81 4.01
CA SER A 32 -3.72 -10.73 4.77
C SER A 32 -3.54 -9.32 5.32
N LEU A 33 -3.23 -9.22 6.61
CA LEU A 33 -2.84 -7.97 7.24
C LEU A 33 -1.30 -7.87 7.23
N TYR A 34 -0.78 -6.88 6.51
CA TYR A 34 0.64 -6.54 6.56
C TYR A 34 0.83 -5.41 7.56
N VAL A 35 1.73 -5.62 8.51
CA VAL A 35 2.13 -4.61 9.50
C VAL A 35 3.63 -4.63 9.70
N GLU A 36 4.22 -3.46 9.81
CA GLU A 36 5.63 -3.30 10.16
C GLU A 36 5.84 -3.53 11.66
N THR A 37 7.07 -3.82 12.06
CA THR A 37 7.41 -4.25 13.42
C THR A 37 7.25 -3.16 14.48
N ASP A 38 7.10 -1.91 14.07
CA ASP A 38 6.85 -0.74 14.92
C ASP A 38 5.35 -0.42 15.09
N CYS A 39 4.47 -1.21 14.49
CA CYS A 39 3.03 -1.09 14.69
C CYS A 39 2.59 -1.62 16.05
N VAL A 40 1.79 -0.86 16.76
CA VAL A 40 1.28 -1.21 18.09
C VAL A 40 -0.24 -1.16 18.11
N PRO A 41 -0.93 -2.25 18.53
CA PRO A 41 -2.37 -2.21 18.74
C PRO A 41 -2.72 -1.25 19.89
N VAL A 42 -3.59 -0.28 19.64
CA VAL A 42 -3.99 0.75 20.62
C VAL A 42 -5.35 0.47 21.24
N ARG A 43 -6.09 -0.54 20.75
CA ARG A 43 -7.40 -0.93 21.27
C ARG A 43 -7.52 -2.44 21.47
N PRO A 44 -8.25 -2.90 22.49
CA PRO A 44 -8.60 -4.31 22.60
C PRO A 44 -9.46 -4.73 21.40
N ASP A 45 -9.42 -6.02 21.09
CA ASP A 45 -10.20 -6.64 19.97
C ASP A 45 -9.96 -5.98 18.60
N TRP A 46 -8.78 -5.40 18.36
CA TRP A 46 -8.46 -4.69 17.14
C TRP A 46 -8.55 -5.58 15.88
N LEU A 47 -8.14 -6.83 15.95
CA LEU A 47 -8.32 -7.79 14.85
C LEU A 47 -9.77 -8.09 14.56
N GLY A 48 -10.59 -8.24 15.62
CA GLY A 48 -12.02 -8.42 15.46
C GLY A 48 -12.71 -7.21 14.84
N GLN A 49 -12.26 -6.00 15.17
CA GLN A 49 -12.75 -4.76 14.54
C GLN A 49 -12.40 -4.69 13.05
N ILE A 50 -11.16 -5.01 12.68
CA ILE A 50 -10.74 -5.08 11.28
C ILE A 50 -11.58 -6.12 10.52
N ASN A 51 -11.74 -7.32 11.07
CA ASN A 51 -12.53 -8.39 10.45
C ASN A 51 -13.99 -7.99 10.23
N ARG A 52 -14.65 -7.39 11.24
CA ARG A 52 -16.03 -6.87 11.09
C ARG A 52 -16.15 -5.82 10.01
N HIS A 53 -15.15 -4.92 9.91
CA HIS A 53 -15.12 -3.90 8.88
C HIS A 53 -15.02 -4.51 7.48
N LEU A 54 -14.16 -5.50 7.30
CA LEU A 54 -14.01 -6.20 6.01
C LEU A 54 -15.28 -6.95 5.61
N GLN A 55 -15.95 -7.60 6.55
CA GLN A 55 -17.19 -8.33 6.30
C GLN A 55 -18.38 -7.43 5.95
N GLY A 56 -18.42 -6.22 6.51
CA GLY A 56 -19.51 -5.26 6.29
C GLY A 56 -19.29 -4.33 5.08
N ALA A 57 -18.19 -4.46 4.38
CA ALA A 57 -17.80 -3.56 3.30
C ALA A 57 -17.74 -4.27 1.94
N GLU A 58 -17.91 -3.52 0.85
CA GLU A 58 -17.65 -4.05 -0.49
C GLU A 58 -16.21 -4.59 -0.60
N PRO A 59 -15.98 -5.71 -1.30
CA PRO A 59 -14.65 -6.29 -1.45
C PRO A 59 -13.65 -5.30 -2.06
N ALA A 60 -12.53 -5.09 -1.37
CA ALA A 60 -11.45 -4.23 -1.83
C ALA A 60 -10.14 -5.04 -1.90
N TRP A 61 -9.22 -4.62 -2.77
CA TRP A 61 -7.89 -5.20 -2.88
C TRP A 61 -6.98 -4.73 -1.76
N VAL A 62 -7.05 -3.44 -1.45
CA VAL A 62 -6.27 -2.82 -0.38
C VAL A 62 -7.19 -1.99 0.49
N THR A 63 -7.12 -2.20 1.80
CA THR A 63 -7.84 -1.38 2.79
C THR A 63 -6.87 -0.91 3.85
N GLY A 64 -6.64 0.39 3.92
CA GLY A 64 -5.68 0.99 4.85
C GLY A 64 -5.90 2.49 5.03
N SER A 65 -5.06 3.15 5.81
CA SER A 65 -5.18 4.58 6.10
C SER A 65 -4.33 5.44 5.18
N ILE A 66 -4.73 6.69 5.01
CA ILE A 66 -3.86 7.73 4.43
C ILE A 66 -2.64 7.91 5.33
N TYR A 67 -1.48 8.07 4.71
CA TYR A 67 -0.27 8.45 5.41
C TYR A 67 -0.45 9.79 6.15
N ARG A 68 -0.11 9.79 7.45
CA ARG A 68 -0.17 10.97 8.32
C ARG A 68 1.16 11.25 9.03
N GLY A 69 2.25 10.79 8.44
CA GLY A 69 3.58 11.01 8.97
C GLY A 69 4.14 12.41 8.69
N PRO A 70 5.43 12.64 9.04
CA PRO A 70 6.10 13.92 8.85
C PRO A 70 6.03 14.44 7.42
N ASP A 71 6.13 15.76 7.27
CA ASP A 71 6.08 16.47 5.99
C ASP A 71 7.30 16.25 5.06
N ALA A 72 8.11 15.22 5.33
CA ALA A 72 9.25 14.86 4.50
C ALA A 72 8.86 14.32 3.11
N LEU A 73 7.61 13.85 2.97
CA LEU A 73 7.06 13.41 1.69
C LEU A 73 6.38 14.58 0.97
N GLY A 74 6.48 14.60 -0.35
CA GLY A 74 5.78 15.59 -1.18
C GLY A 74 4.25 15.49 -1.06
N PRO A 75 3.50 16.49 -1.55
CA PRO A 75 2.04 16.50 -1.46
C PRO A 75 1.36 15.30 -2.11
N ARG A 76 2.04 14.68 -3.08
CA ARG A 76 1.57 13.52 -3.83
C ARG A 76 1.66 12.26 -2.97
N GLU A 77 2.82 12.00 -2.39
CA GLU A 77 3.09 10.81 -1.57
C GLU A 77 2.28 10.81 -0.27
N LYS A 78 1.82 11.96 0.20
CA LYS A 78 0.97 12.07 1.39
C LYS A 78 -0.43 11.48 1.25
N ARG A 79 -0.90 11.26 0.05
CA ARG A 79 -2.26 10.74 -0.20
C ARG A 79 -2.32 9.24 -0.42
N HIS A 80 -1.17 8.55 -0.45
CA HIS A 80 -1.17 7.09 -0.63
C HIS A 80 -1.80 6.35 0.57
N ILE A 81 -2.31 5.16 0.31
CA ILE A 81 -2.66 4.22 1.37
C ILE A 81 -1.34 3.68 1.93
N ASN A 82 -1.11 3.87 3.23
CA ASN A 82 0.09 3.38 3.87
C ASN A 82 0.22 1.86 3.76
N GLY A 83 1.45 1.37 3.62
CA GLY A 83 1.77 -0.04 3.46
C GLY A 83 1.26 -0.94 4.58
N ASN A 84 1.09 -0.42 5.80
CA ASN A 84 0.39 -1.11 6.89
C ASN A 84 -1.11 -1.16 6.58
N ALA A 85 -1.54 -2.20 5.88
CA ALA A 85 -2.89 -2.32 5.34
C ALA A 85 -3.33 -3.79 5.26
N VAL A 86 -4.60 -3.98 4.96
CA VAL A 86 -5.19 -5.29 4.65
C VAL A 86 -5.22 -5.46 3.14
N TYR A 87 -4.77 -6.63 2.68
CA TYR A 87 -4.63 -7.00 1.27
C TYR A 87 -5.48 -8.24 0.95
N ALA A 88 -6.18 -8.21 -0.17
CA ALA A 88 -6.99 -9.34 -0.66
C ALA A 88 -6.12 -10.38 -1.35
N THR A 89 -5.15 -10.95 -0.65
CA THR A 89 -4.15 -11.86 -1.21
C THR A 89 -4.74 -13.14 -1.80
N HIS A 90 -5.98 -13.48 -1.46
CA HIS A 90 -6.73 -14.61 -2.02
C HIS A 90 -7.42 -14.27 -3.36
N ASP A 91 -7.53 -13.00 -3.74
CA ASP A 91 -8.22 -12.58 -4.97
C ASP A 91 -7.27 -12.73 -6.18
N PRO A 92 -7.58 -13.61 -7.16
CA PRO A 92 -6.72 -13.80 -8.33
C PRO A 92 -6.53 -12.53 -9.17
N ALA A 93 -7.52 -11.63 -9.20
CA ALA A 93 -7.40 -10.37 -9.92
C ALA A 93 -6.45 -9.40 -9.21
N PHE A 94 -6.45 -9.40 -7.87
CA PHE A 94 -5.44 -8.67 -7.10
C PHE A 94 -4.03 -9.23 -7.31
N GLN A 95 -3.88 -10.56 -7.28
CA GLN A 95 -2.58 -11.20 -7.55
C GLN A 95 -2.07 -10.84 -8.96
N HIS A 96 -2.95 -10.89 -9.95
CA HIS A 96 -2.62 -10.48 -11.31
C HIS A 96 -2.17 -9.02 -11.36
N PHE A 97 -2.90 -8.10 -10.70
CA PHE A 97 -2.52 -6.70 -10.58
C PHE A 97 -1.13 -6.51 -9.95
N VAL A 98 -0.85 -7.22 -8.86
CA VAL A 98 0.47 -7.17 -8.20
C VAL A 98 1.59 -7.59 -9.16
N ASP A 99 1.40 -8.68 -9.91
CA ASP A 99 2.42 -9.26 -10.77
C ASP A 99 2.63 -8.49 -12.07
N THR A 100 1.57 -7.94 -12.65
CA THR A 100 1.63 -7.34 -13.99
C THR A 100 1.68 -5.81 -13.98
N VAL A 101 1.24 -5.18 -12.89
CA VAL A 101 1.18 -3.71 -12.80
C VAL A 101 2.02 -3.18 -11.65
N TRP A 102 1.70 -3.52 -10.42
CA TRP A 102 2.30 -2.89 -9.25
C TRP A 102 3.81 -3.13 -9.13
N ARG A 103 4.22 -4.39 -9.12
CA ARG A 103 5.64 -4.76 -9.01
C ARG A 103 6.48 -4.29 -10.21
N PRO A 104 6.05 -4.47 -11.47
CA PRO A 104 6.76 -3.92 -12.62
C PRO A 104 6.87 -2.39 -12.59
N ARG A 105 5.77 -1.70 -12.24
CA ARG A 105 5.78 -0.25 -12.17
C ARG A 105 6.73 0.28 -11.09
N LEU A 106 6.77 -0.35 -9.92
CA LEU A 106 7.75 0.00 -8.91
C LEU A 106 9.19 -0.18 -9.45
N ALA A 107 9.47 -1.29 -10.12
CA ALA A 107 10.80 -1.55 -10.68
C ALA A 107 11.24 -0.48 -11.69
N GLU A 108 10.31 0.05 -12.49
CA GLU A 108 10.58 1.16 -13.41
C GLU A 108 10.83 2.48 -12.66
N LEU A 109 9.95 2.80 -11.72
CA LEU A 109 9.98 4.08 -11.01
C LEU A 109 11.20 4.22 -10.08
N VAL A 110 11.68 3.16 -9.44
CA VAL A 110 12.84 3.21 -8.56
C VAL A 110 14.16 3.47 -9.31
N VAL A 111 14.19 3.34 -10.62
CA VAL A 111 15.35 3.74 -11.44
C VAL A 111 15.54 5.25 -11.39
N GLN A 112 14.45 6.01 -11.40
CA GLN A 112 14.48 7.48 -11.35
C GLN A 112 14.30 8.01 -9.92
N HIS A 113 13.56 7.25 -9.09
CA HIS A 113 13.19 7.60 -7.72
C HIS A 113 13.59 6.47 -6.74
N PRO A 114 14.89 6.30 -6.45
CA PRO A 114 15.42 5.19 -5.66
C PRO A 114 14.91 5.15 -4.22
N GLU A 115 14.34 6.24 -3.73
CA GLU A 115 13.70 6.38 -2.42
C GLU A 115 12.22 5.96 -2.39
N LEU A 116 11.61 5.64 -3.54
CA LEU A 116 10.17 5.37 -3.63
C LEU A 116 9.80 4.06 -2.93
N PRO A 117 8.94 4.08 -1.92
CA PRO A 117 8.43 2.86 -1.30
C PRO A 117 7.28 2.26 -2.12
N PHE A 118 7.02 0.96 -1.93
CA PHE A 118 6.03 0.20 -2.69
C PHE A 118 4.61 0.79 -2.62
N ASP A 119 4.23 1.32 -1.48
CA ASP A 119 2.89 1.86 -1.23
C ASP A 119 2.63 3.20 -1.95
N CYS A 120 3.65 4.00 -2.17
CA CYS A 120 3.54 5.25 -2.94
C CYS A 120 3.26 5.01 -4.44
N VAL A 121 3.55 3.83 -4.97
CA VAL A 121 3.28 3.50 -6.39
C VAL A 121 1.80 3.50 -6.69
N ILE A 122 0.95 3.10 -5.75
CA ILE A 122 -0.52 3.10 -5.93
C ILE A 122 -1.02 4.52 -6.22
N GLU A 123 -0.51 5.54 -5.53
CA GLU A 123 -0.88 6.93 -5.81
C GLU A 123 -0.44 7.36 -7.23
N ALA A 124 0.76 6.97 -7.65
CA ALA A 124 1.23 7.25 -9.01
C ALA A 124 0.33 6.58 -10.07
N LEU A 125 -0.18 5.38 -9.80
CA LEU A 125 -1.14 4.70 -10.66
C LEU A 125 -2.51 5.39 -10.68
N TYR A 126 -2.95 5.95 -9.55
CA TYR A 126 -4.18 6.77 -9.51
C TYR A 126 -4.07 8.04 -10.34
N GLU A 127 -2.93 8.68 -10.36
CA GLU A 127 -2.72 9.86 -11.20
C GLU A 127 -2.76 9.53 -12.70
N LEU A 128 -2.33 8.33 -13.07
CA LEU A 128 -2.57 7.79 -14.41
C LEU A 128 -4.06 7.66 -14.70
N ALA A 129 -4.82 7.11 -13.77
CA ALA A 129 -6.26 6.90 -13.91
C ALA A 129 -7.05 8.21 -14.00
N ASP A 130 -6.60 9.28 -13.34
CA ASP A 130 -7.22 10.61 -13.40
C ASP A 130 -6.94 11.36 -14.74
N GLY A 131 -6.25 10.73 -15.69
CA GLY A 131 -5.95 11.32 -17.00
C GLY A 131 -4.91 12.43 -16.95
N ARG A 132 -4.17 12.55 -15.85
CA ARG A 132 -3.10 13.54 -15.69
C ARG A 132 -1.78 13.11 -16.36
N LEU A 133 -1.70 11.84 -16.72
CA LEU A 133 -0.59 11.26 -17.47
C LEU A 133 -1.11 10.65 -18.76
N ALA A 134 -0.22 10.46 -19.75
CA ALA A 134 -0.57 10.06 -21.11
C ALA A 134 -1.59 8.92 -21.19
N THR A 135 -2.62 9.09 -22.03
CA THR A 135 -3.77 8.20 -22.22
C THR A 135 -3.44 6.89 -22.93
N ASP A 136 -2.24 6.76 -23.44
CA ASP A 136 -1.74 5.58 -24.17
C ASP A 136 -1.02 4.55 -23.24
N ASN A 137 -1.00 4.82 -21.92
CA ASN A 137 -0.48 3.85 -20.96
C ASN A 137 -1.49 2.72 -20.75
N PRO A 138 -1.09 1.43 -20.97
CA PRO A 138 -2.01 0.29 -20.83
C PRO A 138 -2.55 0.13 -19.41
N ASP A 139 -1.84 0.61 -18.38
CA ASP A 139 -2.26 0.53 -16.98
C ASP A 139 -3.41 1.50 -16.67
N TRP A 140 -3.60 2.54 -17.49
CA TRP A 140 -4.63 3.56 -17.26
C TRP A 140 -6.04 2.95 -17.22
N GLU A 141 -6.37 2.10 -18.18
CA GLU A 141 -7.71 1.52 -18.25
C GLU A 141 -7.98 0.56 -17.11
N LEU A 142 -6.97 -0.24 -16.72
CA LEU A 142 -7.04 -1.12 -15.56
C LEU A 142 -7.27 -0.30 -14.29
N MET A 143 -6.51 0.77 -14.07
CA MET A 143 -6.62 1.59 -12.87
C MET A 143 -7.94 2.37 -12.81
N ARG A 144 -8.46 2.84 -13.94
CA ARG A 144 -9.77 3.48 -14.02
C ARG A 144 -10.90 2.54 -13.55
N HIS A 145 -10.80 1.26 -13.89
CA HIS A 145 -11.77 0.25 -13.46
C HIS A 145 -11.53 -0.27 -12.03
N ALA A 146 -10.29 -0.28 -11.56
CA ALA A 146 -9.91 -0.85 -10.28
C ALA A 146 -9.84 0.17 -9.12
N SER A 147 -10.02 1.47 -9.37
CA SER A 147 -9.88 2.51 -8.34
C SER A 147 -10.75 2.27 -7.11
N HIS A 148 -11.96 1.75 -7.26
CA HIS A 148 -12.87 1.40 -6.16
C HIS A 148 -12.36 0.23 -5.30
N LYS A 149 -11.34 -0.52 -5.75
CA LYS A 149 -10.70 -1.61 -5.03
C LYS A 149 -9.68 -1.14 -3.99
N PHE A 150 -9.37 0.15 -3.93
CA PHE A 150 -8.47 0.75 -2.97
C PHE A 150 -9.29 1.61 -2.00
N ARG A 151 -9.34 1.20 -0.73
CA ARG A 151 -10.25 1.81 0.25
C ARG A 151 -9.48 2.42 1.40
N TYR A 152 -9.84 3.65 1.73
CA TYR A 152 -9.36 4.30 2.95
C TYR A 152 -10.13 3.82 4.19
N SER A 153 -9.39 3.58 5.26
CA SER A 153 -9.92 3.16 6.56
C SER A 153 -9.14 3.84 7.68
N ALA A 154 -9.83 4.26 8.73
CA ALA A 154 -9.20 4.79 9.93
C ALA A 154 -8.80 3.69 10.94
N LEU A 155 -9.01 2.42 10.62
CA LEU A 155 -8.76 1.30 11.56
C LEU A 155 -7.27 0.99 11.76
N ILE A 156 -6.41 1.39 10.82
CA ILE A 156 -4.96 1.15 10.86
C ILE A 156 -4.27 2.50 10.60
N PRO A 157 -4.40 3.49 11.51
CA PRO A 157 -3.80 4.80 11.29
C PRO A 157 -2.28 4.66 11.34
N ASN A 158 -1.61 5.29 10.36
CA ASN A 158 -0.19 5.53 10.44
C ASN A 158 0.05 6.88 11.10
N LEU A 159 0.52 6.85 12.33
CA LEU A 159 0.89 8.01 13.10
C LEU A 159 2.39 7.94 13.35
N ALA A 160 3.18 8.56 12.49
CA ALA A 160 4.64 8.64 12.67
C ALA A 160 5.01 9.99 13.30
N GLY A 161 5.81 9.95 14.35
CA GLY A 161 6.40 11.11 14.97
C GLY A 161 6.10 11.27 16.47
N SER A 162 6.90 12.10 17.12
CA SER A 162 6.84 12.38 18.57
C SER A 162 5.59 13.19 19.00
N GLU A 163 4.78 13.64 18.05
CA GLU A 163 3.59 14.47 18.30
C GLU A 163 2.28 13.68 18.33
N CYS A 164 2.32 12.38 18.02
CA CYS A 164 1.12 11.53 18.10
C CYS A 164 0.89 11.10 19.54
N SER A 165 -0.14 11.66 20.16
CA SER A 165 -0.64 11.15 21.42
C SER A 165 -1.75 10.14 21.21
N LEU A 166 -1.88 9.16 22.13
CA LEU A 166 -3.02 8.21 22.13
C LEU A 166 -4.38 8.93 22.32
N HIS A 167 -4.35 10.22 22.65
CA HIS A 167 -5.55 11.06 22.77
C HIS A 167 -6.10 11.53 21.41
N ASP A 168 -5.29 11.44 20.34
CA ASP A 168 -5.67 11.84 19.00
C ASP A 168 -6.36 10.70 18.20
N LEU A 169 -6.54 9.53 18.83
CA LEU A 169 -7.20 8.32 18.33
C LEU A 169 -8.57 8.11 18.97
#